data_ca57a02398bf73dfb4e1536d318923bb
#
_entry.id   ca57a02398bf73dfb4e1536d318923bb
#
_cell.length_a   1.000
_cell.length_b   1.000
_cell.length_c   1.000
_cell.angle_alpha   90.00
_cell.angle_beta   90.00
_cell.angle_gamma   90.00
#
_symmetry.space_group_name_H-M   'P 1'
#
loop_
_entity.id
_entity.type
_entity.pdbx_description
1 polymer ?
#
loop_
_entity_poly.entity_id
_entity_poly.type
_entity_poly.pdbx_seq_one_letter_code
_entity_poly.pdbx_strand_id
1 'polypeptide(L)'
;MDMTRKLILAAWALLLAAAVPAQQKEEFRLWPEAGKYAPERLGAGFDRDNAPYVTLYRPEGKKPAPAVVVCPGGAYGGLAIGHEGYQVAEWFAARGFAAVVLK
;
A
#
# COMPACT_ATOMS: atom_id res chain seq x y z
N MET A 1 -18.57 38.04 19.19
CA MET A 1 -17.53 37.77 18.20
C MET A 1 -18.05 38.18 16.85
N ASP A 2 -17.36 39.08 16.17
CA ASP A 2 -17.77 39.66 14.89
C ASP A 2 -17.84 38.58 13.79
N MET A 3 -18.81 38.71 12.89
CA MET A 3 -19.08 37.75 11.80
C MET A 3 -17.85 37.57 10.90
N THR A 4 -17.08 38.64 10.71
CA THR A 4 -15.81 38.63 9.95
C THR A 4 -14.76 37.72 10.62
N ARG A 5 -14.65 37.73 11.94
CA ARG A 5 -13.75 36.84 12.67
C ARG A 5 -14.17 35.37 12.59
N LYS A 6 -15.46 35.10 12.60
CA LYS A 6 -15.99 33.74 12.43
C LYS A 6 -15.71 33.19 11.03
N LEU A 7 -15.84 34.04 10.01
CA LEU A 7 -15.51 33.69 8.60
C LEU A 7 -14.03 33.44 8.39
N ILE A 8 -13.16 34.22 9.03
CA ILE A 8 -11.72 34.06 8.97
C ILE A 8 -11.30 32.75 9.66
N LEU A 9 -11.85 32.46 10.83
CA LEU A 9 -11.58 31.20 11.55
C LEU A 9 -12.08 29.97 10.79
N ALA A 10 -13.24 30.07 10.14
CA ALA A 10 -13.77 29.00 9.30
C ALA A 10 -12.91 28.79 8.03
N ALA A 11 -12.41 29.86 7.43
CA ALA A 11 -11.48 29.80 6.29
C ALA A 11 -10.14 29.17 6.67
N TRP A 12 -9.62 29.48 7.86
CA TRP A 12 -8.40 28.85 8.39
C TRP A 12 -8.59 27.37 8.75
N ALA A 13 -9.76 26.99 9.26
CA ALA A 13 -10.10 25.60 9.51
C ALA A 13 -10.23 24.78 8.22
N LEU A 14 -10.73 25.38 7.14
CA LEU A 14 -10.79 24.76 5.83
C LEU A 14 -9.40 24.65 5.15
N LEU A 15 -8.49 25.58 5.42
CA LEU A 15 -7.13 25.53 4.93
C LEU A 15 -6.26 24.51 5.68
N LEU A 16 -6.60 24.18 6.92
CA LEU A 16 -5.93 23.14 7.72
C LEU A 16 -6.44 21.72 7.40
N ALA A 17 -7.50 21.60 6.65
CA ALA A 17 -7.85 20.37 5.93
C ALA A 17 -6.93 20.19 4.69
N ALA A 18 -5.66 20.60 4.82
CA ALA A 18 -4.63 20.33 3.85
C ALA A 18 -4.58 18.82 3.64
N ALA A 19 -4.83 18.42 2.41
CA ALA A 19 -4.84 17.05 1.96
C ALA A 19 -3.68 16.28 2.61
N VAL A 20 -4.01 15.29 3.41
CA VAL A 20 -3.06 14.24 3.74
C VAL A 20 -2.62 13.71 2.38
N PRO A 21 -1.35 13.88 2.00
CA PRO A 21 -0.92 13.42 0.69
C PRO A 21 -1.26 11.95 0.60
N ALA A 22 -1.96 11.59 -0.47
CA ALA A 22 -2.33 10.21 -0.69
C ALA A 22 -1.04 9.39 -0.80
N GLN A 23 -0.88 8.44 0.09
CA GLN A 23 0.25 7.53 0.13
C GLN A 23 0.39 6.88 -1.24
N GLN A 24 1.54 7.03 -1.89
CA GLN A 24 1.76 6.48 -3.21
C GLN A 24 1.81 4.96 -3.12
N LYS A 25 0.86 4.34 -3.81
CA LYS A 25 0.69 2.90 -3.88
C LYS A 25 0.87 2.46 -5.33
N GLU A 26 1.74 1.49 -5.54
CA GLU A 26 2.01 0.92 -6.86
C GLU A 26 1.95 -0.61 -6.79
N GLU A 27 1.47 -1.26 -7.85
CA GLU A 27 1.40 -2.72 -7.93
C GLU A 27 2.27 -3.23 -9.07
N PHE A 28 3.05 -4.27 -8.79
CA PHE A 28 3.93 -4.92 -9.75
C PHE A 28 3.72 -6.43 -9.71
N ARG A 29 3.62 -7.05 -10.89
CA ARG A 29 3.71 -8.50 -10.98
C ARG A 29 5.15 -8.93 -10.76
N LEU A 30 5.37 -9.98 -9.97
CA LEU A 30 6.72 -10.53 -9.77
C LEU A 30 7.30 -11.10 -11.06
N TRP A 31 6.44 -11.65 -11.90
CA TRP A 31 6.80 -12.14 -13.22
C TRP A 31 5.91 -11.49 -14.28
N PRO A 32 6.39 -10.42 -14.93
CA PRO A 32 5.60 -9.70 -15.94
C PRO A 32 5.27 -10.55 -17.16
N GLU A 33 6.14 -11.50 -17.52
CA GLU A 33 5.92 -12.41 -18.63
C GLU A 33 5.23 -13.69 -18.14
N ALA A 34 3.96 -13.82 -18.42
CA ALA A 34 3.22 -15.05 -18.21
C ALA A 34 3.86 -16.17 -19.04
N GLY A 35 4.47 -17.16 -18.39
CA GLY A 35 5.00 -18.34 -19.04
C GLY A 35 6.42 -18.73 -18.64
N LYS A 36 7.30 -17.80 -18.27
CA LYS A 36 8.70 -18.13 -18.00
C LYS A 36 8.94 -18.78 -16.63
N TYR A 37 8.08 -18.52 -15.66
CA TYR A 37 8.17 -19.04 -14.29
C TYR A 37 6.86 -19.51 -13.71
N ALA A 38 5.83 -19.56 -14.57
CA ALA A 38 4.52 -19.77 -14.09
C ALA A 38 4.15 -21.26 -14.03
N PRO A 39 3.10 -21.67 -14.53
CA PRO A 39 2.10 -22.49 -13.89
C PRO A 39 2.40 -23.96 -13.92
N GLU A 40 3.31 -24.40 -14.73
CA GLU A 40 3.64 -25.82 -14.88
C GLU A 40 4.14 -26.47 -13.56
N ARG A 41 4.60 -25.64 -12.63
CA ARG A 41 5.08 -26.09 -11.32
C ARG A 41 4.12 -25.85 -10.17
N LEU A 42 3.08 -25.05 -10.39
CA LEU A 42 2.15 -24.62 -9.34
C LEU A 42 0.84 -25.44 -9.30
N GLY A 43 0.68 -26.39 -10.23
CA GLY A 43 -0.47 -27.30 -10.23
C GLY A 43 -1.74 -26.72 -10.84
N ALA A 44 -2.76 -27.54 -10.93
CA ALA A 44 -4.01 -27.27 -11.64
C ALA A 44 -4.94 -26.20 -11.02
N GLY A 45 -4.50 -25.53 -10.00
CA GLY A 45 -5.25 -24.44 -9.35
C GLY A 45 -4.69 -23.05 -9.58
N PHE A 46 -3.65 -22.92 -10.42
CA PHE A 46 -3.06 -21.62 -10.68
C PHE A 46 -3.86 -20.89 -11.76
N ASP A 47 -4.54 -19.87 -11.35
CA ASP A 47 -5.26 -18.92 -12.18
C ASP A 47 -4.37 -17.72 -12.51
N ARG A 48 -4.52 -17.16 -13.73
CA ARG A 48 -3.83 -15.92 -14.12
C ARG A 48 -4.16 -14.75 -13.20
N ASP A 49 -5.34 -14.75 -12.62
CA ASP A 49 -5.81 -13.72 -11.70
C ASP A 49 -5.18 -13.86 -10.30
N ASN A 50 -4.61 -15.03 -10.01
CA ASN A 50 -3.86 -15.33 -8.79
C ASN A 50 -2.34 -15.26 -8.98
N ALA A 51 -1.85 -14.67 -10.05
CA ALA A 51 -0.42 -14.49 -10.26
C ALA A 51 0.20 -13.68 -9.11
N PRO A 52 1.36 -14.10 -8.57
CA PRO A 52 2.00 -13.38 -7.49
C PRO A 52 2.35 -11.95 -7.89
N TYR A 53 2.02 -11.01 -7.03
CA TYR A 53 2.37 -9.60 -7.21
C TYR A 53 2.77 -8.96 -5.89
N VAL A 54 3.37 -7.81 -5.97
CA VAL A 54 3.71 -6.97 -4.83
C VAL A 54 2.99 -5.64 -4.91
N THR A 55 2.57 -5.16 -3.77
CA THR A 55 2.06 -3.80 -3.62
C THR A 55 3.10 -3.00 -2.86
N LEU A 56 3.65 -1.98 -3.50
CA LEU A 56 4.63 -1.07 -2.92
C LEU A 56 3.93 0.16 -2.34
N TYR A 57 4.17 0.43 -1.09
CA TYR A 57 3.79 1.64 -0.39
C TYR A 57 5.03 2.51 -0.20
N ARG A 58 5.04 3.69 -0.81
CA ARG A 58 6.15 4.63 -0.69
C ARG A 58 5.92 5.57 0.49
N PRO A 59 6.93 5.80 1.32
CA PRO A 59 6.87 6.88 2.30
C PRO A 59 6.92 8.24 1.60
N GLU A 60 6.48 9.26 2.29
CA GLU A 60 6.62 10.64 1.80
C GLU A 60 8.11 11.03 1.70
N GLY A 61 8.39 11.90 0.74
CA GLY A 61 9.72 12.44 0.53
C GLY A 61 10.50 11.75 -0.59
N LYS A 62 11.65 12.34 -0.93
CA LYS A 62 12.52 11.91 -2.04
C LYS A 62 13.81 11.24 -1.57
N LYS A 63 13.99 11.05 -0.27
CA LYS A 63 15.20 10.43 0.28
C LYS A 63 15.10 8.91 0.20
N PRO A 64 16.22 8.22 0.04
CA PRO A 64 16.25 6.77 0.23
C PRO A 64 15.66 6.39 1.58
N ALA A 65 14.76 5.42 1.58
CA ALA A 65 14.10 4.93 2.78
C ALA A 65 14.46 3.46 3.02
N PRO A 66 14.56 3.03 4.27
CA PRO A 66 14.64 1.60 4.56
C PRO A 66 13.37 0.91 4.08
N ALA A 67 13.50 -0.35 3.67
CA ALA A 67 12.38 -1.12 3.15
C ALA A 67 12.06 -2.32 4.05
N VAL A 68 10.78 -2.64 4.11
CA VAL A 68 10.26 -3.86 4.73
C VAL A 68 9.45 -4.67 3.73
N VAL A 69 9.56 -5.98 3.80
CA VAL A 69 8.70 -6.90 3.06
C VAL A 69 7.68 -7.48 4.02
N VAL A 70 6.41 -7.34 3.68
CA VAL A 70 5.29 -7.82 4.47
C VAL A 70 4.71 -9.05 3.78
N CYS A 71 4.73 -10.17 4.46
CA CYS A 71 4.20 -11.45 3.98
C CYS A 71 2.97 -11.82 4.82
N PRO A 72 1.75 -11.52 4.37
CA PRO A 72 0.54 -11.85 5.13
C PRO A 72 0.37 -13.35 5.32
N GLY A 73 -0.12 -13.75 6.49
CA GLY A 73 -0.49 -15.11 6.79
C GLY A 73 -1.86 -15.48 6.23
N GLY A 74 -2.29 -16.72 6.45
CA GLY A 74 -3.61 -17.18 6.00
C GLY A 74 -3.86 -18.67 6.17
N ALA A 75 -2.95 -19.40 6.81
CA ALA A 75 -3.08 -20.82 7.14
C ALA A 75 -3.52 -21.70 5.95
N TYR A 76 -3.02 -21.40 4.76
CA TYR A 76 -3.36 -22.07 3.49
C TYR A 76 -4.82 -21.94 3.05
N GLY A 77 -5.67 -21.27 3.80
CA GLY A 77 -7.07 -21.06 3.44
C GLY A 77 -7.35 -19.73 2.73
N GLY A 78 -6.33 -18.90 2.55
CA GLY A 78 -6.42 -17.57 1.94
C GLY A 78 -5.33 -16.66 2.48
N LEU A 79 -5.34 -15.39 2.08
CA LEU A 79 -4.44 -14.38 2.62
C LEU A 79 -5.21 -13.37 3.46
N ALA A 80 -4.75 -13.12 4.67
CA ALA A 80 -5.22 -12.03 5.53
C ALA A 80 -4.68 -10.67 5.02
N ILE A 81 -4.83 -10.43 3.73
CA ILE A 81 -4.15 -9.37 2.97
C ILE A 81 -4.48 -7.96 3.50
N GLY A 82 -5.67 -7.75 4.03
CA GLY A 82 -6.09 -6.47 4.58
C GLY A 82 -5.31 -6.11 5.85
N HIS A 83 -5.55 -6.84 6.92
CA HIS A 83 -5.03 -6.48 8.25
C HIS A 83 -3.61 -6.95 8.52
N GLU A 84 -3.14 -8.02 7.90
CA GLU A 84 -1.75 -8.48 8.01
C GLU A 84 -0.84 -7.99 6.87
N GLY A 85 -1.41 -7.41 5.83
CA GLY A 85 -0.70 -6.89 4.66
C GLY A 85 -0.81 -5.38 4.52
N TYR A 86 -1.90 -4.91 3.98
CA TYR A 86 -2.04 -3.50 3.60
C TYR A 86 -1.99 -2.54 4.78
N GLN A 87 -2.70 -2.84 5.88
CA GLN A 87 -2.68 -1.99 7.07
C GLN A 87 -1.29 -1.93 7.72
N VAL A 88 -0.56 -3.04 7.71
CA VAL A 88 0.82 -3.09 8.21
C VAL A 88 1.73 -2.24 7.32
N ALA A 89 1.60 -2.35 6.00
CA ALA A 89 2.39 -1.57 5.05
C ALA A 89 2.12 -0.06 5.17
N GLU A 90 0.87 0.33 5.31
CA GLU A 90 0.46 1.72 5.54
C GLU A 90 1.07 2.27 6.84
N TRP A 91 1.07 1.48 7.90
CA TRP A 91 1.69 1.84 9.17
C TRP A 91 3.20 2.11 9.03
N PHE A 92 3.92 1.26 8.32
CA PHE A 92 5.34 1.44 8.05
C PHE A 92 5.61 2.64 7.15
N ALA A 93 4.84 2.80 6.08
CA ALA A 93 5.03 3.90 5.14
C ALA A 93 4.76 5.26 5.78
N ALA A 94 3.79 5.36 6.69
CA ALA A 94 3.54 6.56 7.49
C ALA A 94 4.71 6.93 8.42
N ARG A 95 5.63 5.99 8.66
CA ARG A 95 6.82 6.16 9.53
C ARG A 95 8.13 6.23 8.75
N GLY A 96 8.06 6.45 7.45
CA GLY A 96 9.22 6.68 6.60
C GLY A 96 9.88 5.42 6.04
N PHE A 97 9.22 4.27 6.09
CA PHE A 97 9.69 3.03 5.47
C PHE A 97 9.01 2.81 4.12
N ALA A 98 9.74 2.32 3.14
CA ALA A 98 9.11 1.71 1.99
C ALA A 98 8.59 0.32 2.41
N ALA A 99 7.32 0.02 2.16
CA ALA A 99 6.74 -1.26 2.51
C ALA A 99 6.25 -2.00 1.27
N VAL A 100 6.63 -3.26 1.14
CA VAL A 100 6.28 -4.12 0.00
C VAL A 100 5.43 -5.26 0.52
N VAL A 101 4.18 -5.31 0.13
CA VAL A 101 3.28 -6.42 0.48
C VAL A 101 3.34 -7.48 -0.61
N LEU A 102 3.70 -8.69 -0.24
CA LEU A 102 3.72 -9.84 -1.13
C LEU A 102 2.36 -10.55 -1.10
N LYS A 103 1.79 -10.76 -2.29
CA LYS A 103 0.60 -11.59 -2.49
C LYS A 103 0.88 -12.72 -3.46
#